data_3baac7a09a7d60c7e2aa50bf47f84c0a
#
_entry.id   3baac7a09a7d60c7e2aa50bf47f84c0a
#
_cell.length_a   1.000
_cell.length_b   1.000
_cell.length_c   1.000
_cell.angle_alpha   90.00
_cell.angle_beta   90.00
_cell.angle_gamma   90.00
#
_symmetry.space_group_name_H-M   'P 1'
#
loop_
_entity.id
_entity.type
_entity.pdbx_description
1 polymer ?
#
loop_
_entity_poly.entity_id
_entity_poly.type
_entity_poly.pdbx_seq_one_letter_code
_entity_poly.pdbx_strand_id
1 'polypeptide(L)'
;MNNQKIRNIAIIAHVDHGKTTLVDALLRQIHVFRDNEQVAERVMDSNDQEKERGITILSKNTAVMYNDVKINIVDTPGHADFGGEVERVLKTVDGVLLLVDAFEGAMPQTREVLKKSLALNLQPIVVINKIDRPGAEPQKVLDQVMELFIELEANDDQLDFPVLYASAKNGICKRNLEDPDGDFSCLFETIIEKIKAPNCDEEGPAQMLVSNIDYDDYVGRIAVGRIERGTIKVGMPVSICEKDDKISQGKVAKVYTHMGLKKVEVEEAKAGDIIEIAGIPNIHIGDTICDLNNPEKIPFVDIDEPTVSMTFSVNNGPFAGREGQFITSRHIRDRLFKELDRNVSLRVEETESPDSFVVSGRGELHLSVLIETMRREGYELLVSRPKVIIKEIDGVKCEPIERLVVNVPDDCVGNVIEKLGRRKAEMVNMEPAEAGHTKIEFKIPARGLIGYRTEFLTDTKGEGVMNSIFDSYEPYKGEVVARVRGTIVAFEAGTSITYGLYNAQDKGELFIGPGVDVYEGMIVGLNSRGEDLSINVCKEKHLTNTRASGSDDALHLVPPIQMSLEKAIEFIQDDELVEVTPKSIRLRKKILDTKERERSARRSMKE
;
A
#
# COMPACT_ATOMS: atom_id res chain seq x y z
N MET A 1 1.07 -25.57 -29.03
CA MET A 1 1.23 -24.46 -29.99
C MET A 1 1.13 -23.15 -29.26
N ASN A 2 1.95 -22.16 -29.58
CA ASN A 2 1.86 -20.85 -28.92
C ASN A 2 0.69 -20.05 -29.49
N ASN A 3 -0.14 -19.46 -28.62
CA ASN A 3 -1.21 -18.58 -29.07
C ASN A 3 -0.63 -17.23 -29.54
N GLN A 4 -0.34 -17.12 -30.85
CA GLN A 4 0.30 -15.96 -31.45
C GLN A 4 -0.51 -14.65 -31.34
N LYS A 5 -1.78 -14.74 -30.99
CA LYS A 5 -2.71 -13.60 -30.94
C LYS A 5 -2.88 -13.00 -29.54
N ILE A 6 -2.14 -13.47 -28.53
CA ILE A 6 -2.20 -12.95 -27.17
C ILE A 6 -0.82 -12.46 -26.72
N ARG A 7 -0.78 -11.37 -25.99
CA ARG A 7 0.37 -10.88 -25.22
C ARG A 7 -0.09 -10.53 -23.81
N ASN A 8 0.61 -11.03 -22.80
CA ASN A 8 0.31 -10.73 -21.41
C ASN A 8 1.46 -9.90 -20.84
N ILE A 9 1.17 -8.69 -20.40
CA ILE A 9 2.15 -7.77 -19.86
C ILE A 9 1.72 -7.22 -18.52
N ALA A 10 2.68 -6.98 -17.62
CA ALA A 10 2.48 -6.20 -16.41
C ALA A 10 3.16 -4.84 -16.54
N ILE A 11 2.55 -3.79 -16.00
CA ILE A 11 3.18 -2.48 -15.91
C ILE A 11 3.73 -2.31 -14.51
N ILE A 12 5.04 -2.18 -14.41
CA ILE A 12 5.77 -1.97 -13.15
C ILE A 12 6.37 -0.57 -13.13
N ALA A 13 6.16 0.16 -12.04
CA ALA A 13 6.65 1.51 -11.87
C ALA A 13 6.76 1.87 -10.39
N HIS A 14 7.62 2.82 -10.09
CA HIS A 14 7.56 3.49 -8.79
C HIS A 14 6.30 4.35 -8.69
N VAL A 15 5.89 4.66 -7.46
CA VAL A 15 4.81 5.62 -7.19
C VAL A 15 5.13 6.95 -7.91
N ASP A 16 4.12 7.58 -8.49
CA ASP A 16 4.21 8.83 -9.25
C ASP A 16 5.02 8.82 -10.56
N HIS A 17 5.61 7.71 -11.00
CA HIS A 17 6.27 7.62 -12.32
C HIS A 17 5.29 7.70 -13.52
N GLY A 18 3.98 7.75 -13.26
CA GLY A 18 2.95 7.98 -14.27
C GLY A 18 2.32 6.71 -14.84
N LYS A 19 2.33 5.60 -14.08
CA LYS A 19 1.76 4.31 -14.47
C LYS A 19 0.28 4.41 -14.87
N THR A 20 -0.57 4.93 -13.98
CA THR A 20 -2.02 5.10 -14.25
C THR A 20 -2.26 6.02 -15.45
N THR A 21 -1.46 7.09 -15.58
CA THR A 21 -1.53 8.02 -16.72
C THR A 21 -1.18 7.33 -18.03
N LEU A 22 -0.18 6.43 -18.02
CA LEU A 22 0.19 5.65 -19.21
C LEU A 22 -0.95 4.72 -19.62
N VAL A 23 -1.52 3.97 -18.67
CA VAL A 23 -2.64 3.05 -18.95
C VAL A 23 -3.83 3.82 -19.52
N ASP A 24 -4.18 4.96 -18.92
CA ASP A 24 -5.26 5.83 -19.41
C ASP A 24 -4.98 6.30 -20.86
N ALA A 25 -3.74 6.68 -21.16
CA ALA A 25 -3.34 7.11 -22.50
C ALA A 25 -3.45 5.97 -23.53
N LEU A 26 -3.02 4.75 -23.16
CA LEU A 26 -3.16 3.56 -24.01
C LEU A 26 -4.62 3.22 -24.31
N LEU A 27 -5.48 3.29 -23.30
CA LEU A 27 -6.92 3.02 -23.44
C LEU A 27 -7.62 4.08 -24.31
N ARG A 28 -7.23 5.35 -24.17
CA ARG A 28 -7.77 6.44 -25.00
C ARG A 28 -7.40 6.29 -26.46
N GLN A 29 -6.17 5.93 -26.79
CA GLN A 29 -5.71 5.80 -28.18
C GLN A 29 -6.46 4.72 -28.94
N ILE A 30 -6.88 3.64 -28.29
CA ILE A 30 -7.59 2.52 -28.97
C ILE A 30 -9.10 2.74 -29.00
N HIS A 31 -9.57 3.94 -28.71
CA HIS A 31 -11.00 4.31 -28.73
C HIS A 31 -11.88 3.36 -27.88
N VAL A 32 -11.36 2.87 -26.74
CA VAL A 32 -12.16 2.12 -25.77
C VAL A 32 -13.30 2.97 -25.23
N PHE A 33 -13.11 4.30 -25.23
CA PHE A 33 -14.10 5.30 -24.84
C PHE A 33 -14.80 5.90 -26.08
N ARG A 34 -16.07 6.25 -25.94
CA ARG A 34 -16.79 6.98 -27.01
C ARG A 34 -16.26 8.42 -27.09
N ASP A 35 -16.19 9.00 -28.30
CA ASP A 35 -15.62 10.34 -28.56
C ASP A 35 -16.25 11.48 -27.71
N ASN A 36 -17.44 11.27 -27.14
CA ASN A 36 -18.16 12.23 -26.30
C ASN A 36 -18.23 11.83 -24.82
N GLU A 37 -17.54 10.77 -24.39
CA GLU A 37 -17.53 10.32 -22.99
C GLU A 37 -16.50 11.16 -22.22
N GLN A 38 -16.97 11.98 -21.27
CA GLN A 38 -16.07 12.65 -20.33
C GLN A 38 -15.50 11.59 -19.40
N VAL A 39 -14.36 11.05 -19.76
CA VAL A 39 -13.64 10.06 -18.96
C VAL A 39 -12.94 10.81 -17.83
N ALA A 40 -13.25 10.46 -16.59
CA ALA A 40 -12.51 10.96 -15.44
C ALA A 40 -11.03 10.60 -15.56
N GLU A 41 -10.14 11.42 -15.07
CA GLU A 41 -8.73 11.05 -14.91
C GLU A 41 -8.62 9.83 -13.98
N ARG A 42 -7.65 8.93 -14.22
CA ARG A 42 -7.41 7.70 -13.45
C ARG A 42 -8.57 6.70 -13.51
N VAL A 43 -8.93 6.33 -14.74
CA VAL A 43 -10.05 5.41 -15.01
C VAL A 43 -9.86 4.03 -14.36
N MET A 44 -8.61 3.58 -14.24
CA MET A 44 -8.27 2.31 -13.59
C MET A 44 -8.41 2.35 -12.07
N ASP A 45 -8.26 3.53 -11.43
CA ASP A 45 -8.40 3.67 -9.99
C ASP A 45 -9.88 3.68 -9.60
N SER A 46 -10.46 2.49 -9.44
CA SER A 46 -11.90 2.32 -9.11
C SER A 46 -12.22 2.53 -7.63
N ASN A 47 -11.21 2.40 -6.76
CA ASN A 47 -11.35 2.55 -5.31
C ASN A 47 -11.13 4.02 -4.92
N ASP A 48 -12.03 4.58 -4.08
CA ASP A 48 -11.89 5.94 -3.59
C ASP A 48 -10.57 6.18 -2.84
N GLN A 49 -10.07 5.18 -2.12
CA GLN A 49 -8.78 5.29 -1.44
C GLN A 49 -7.59 5.37 -2.41
N GLU A 50 -7.65 4.69 -3.55
CA GLU A 50 -6.64 4.80 -4.61
C GLU A 50 -6.61 6.21 -5.19
N LYS A 51 -7.80 6.78 -5.48
CA LYS A 51 -7.95 8.15 -6.00
C LYS A 51 -7.44 9.20 -5.02
N GLU A 52 -7.83 9.07 -3.75
CA GLU A 52 -7.45 10.01 -2.69
C GLU A 52 -5.94 9.99 -2.40
N ARG A 53 -5.34 8.80 -2.39
CA ARG A 53 -3.91 8.61 -2.09
C ARG A 53 -3.01 8.73 -3.31
N GLY A 54 -3.58 8.64 -4.50
CA GLY A 54 -2.84 8.66 -5.76
C GLY A 54 -2.02 7.40 -6.04
N ILE A 55 -2.30 6.27 -5.38
CA ILE A 55 -1.56 5.01 -5.52
C ILE A 55 -2.48 3.87 -5.93
N THR A 56 -2.00 2.94 -6.74
CA THR A 56 -2.69 1.67 -7.01
C THR A 56 -2.51 0.74 -5.82
N ILE A 57 -3.60 0.23 -5.27
CA ILE A 57 -3.62 -0.70 -4.12
C ILE A 57 -3.82 -2.13 -4.61
N LEU A 58 -4.77 -2.34 -5.51
CA LEU A 58 -5.13 -3.65 -6.06
C LEU A 58 -4.72 -3.76 -7.53
N SER A 59 -4.21 -4.92 -7.90
CA SER A 59 -3.95 -5.22 -9.31
C SER A 59 -5.25 -5.28 -10.11
N LYS A 60 -5.23 -4.75 -11.33
CA LYS A 60 -6.38 -4.70 -12.22
C LYS A 60 -6.00 -5.20 -13.59
N ASN A 61 -6.92 -5.93 -14.21
CA ASN A 61 -6.75 -6.45 -15.55
C ASN A 61 -7.53 -5.59 -16.54
N THR A 62 -6.89 -5.28 -17.65
CA THR A 62 -7.52 -4.70 -18.84
C THR A 62 -6.96 -5.37 -20.08
N ALA A 63 -7.65 -5.26 -21.20
CA ALA A 63 -7.14 -5.80 -22.44
C ALA A 63 -7.44 -4.84 -23.60
N VAL A 64 -6.51 -4.74 -24.50
CA VAL A 64 -6.61 -3.91 -25.71
C VAL A 64 -6.40 -4.77 -26.96
N MET A 65 -7.06 -4.41 -28.04
CA MET A 65 -6.87 -5.05 -29.35
C MET A 65 -6.05 -4.14 -30.25
N TYR A 66 -4.89 -4.65 -30.70
CA TYR A 66 -4.05 -3.94 -31.66
C TYR A 66 -3.61 -4.90 -32.77
N ASN A 67 -3.91 -4.59 -34.05
CA ASN A 67 -3.60 -5.43 -35.20
C ASN A 67 -3.96 -6.92 -35.03
N ASP A 68 -5.20 -7.22 -34.60
CA ASP A 68 -5.71 -8.57 -34.34
C ASP A 68 -5.00 -9.33 -33.17
N VAL A 69 -4.12 -8.68 -32.45
CA VAL A 69 -3.49 -9.21 -31.22
C VAL A 69 -4.16 -8.63 -30.00
N LYS A 70 -4.59 -9.51 -29.08
CA LYS A 70 -5.08 -9.14 -27.78
C LYS A 70 -3.89 -8.93 -26.85
N ILE A 71 -3.79 -7.73 -26.29
CA ILE A 71 -2.77 -7.39 -25.29
C ILE A 71 -3.47 -7.26 -23.95
N ASN A 72 -3.28 -8.23 -23.06
CA ASN A 72 -3.70 -8.17 -21.68
C ASN A 72 -2.69 -7.32 -20.92
N ILE A 73 -3.17 -6.29 -20.23
CA ILE A 73 -2.38 -5.37 -19.42
C ILE A 73 -2.81 -5.54 -17.98
N VAL A 74 -1.88 -5.96 -17.13
CA VAL A 74 -2.10 -6.07 -15.70
C VAL A 74 -1.43 -4.90 -15.01
N ASP A 75 -2.24 -4.05 -14.40
CA ASP A 75 -1.76 -2.94 -13.59
C ASP A 75 -1.33 -3.44 -12.21
N THR A 76 -0.12 -3.12 -11.78
CA THR A 76 0.44 -3.58 -10.51
C THR A 76 0.52 -2.46 -9.47
N PRO A 77 0.33 -2.76 -8.17
CA PRO A 77 0.64 -1.80 -7.14
C PRO A 77 2.09 -1.32 -7.21
N GLY A 78 2.31 -0.02 -7.01
CA GLY A 78 3.65 0.57 -7.03
C GLY A 78 4.32 0.63 -5.65
N HIS A 79 3.60 0.34 -4.56
CA HIS A 79 4.10 0.44 -3.19
C HIS A 79 4.60 -0.91 -2.66
N ALA A 80 5.72 -0.91 -1.93
CA ALA A 80 6.35 -2.13 -1.39
C ALA A 80 5.42 -2.97 -0.49
N ASP A 81 4.52 -2.33 0.26
CA ASP A 81 3.57 -3.00 1.15
C ASP A 81 2.61 -3.95 0.42
N PHE A 82 2.43 -3.77 -0.89
CA PHE A 82 1.60 -4.61 -1.76
C PHE A 82 2.43 -5.57 -2.63
N GLY A 83 3.69 -5.84 -2.28
CA GLY A 83 4.58 -6.71 -3.05
C GLY A 83 4.07 -8.13 -3.30
N GLY A 84 3.22 -8.67 -2.41
CA GLY A 84 2.57 -9.98 -2.64
C GLY A 84 1.58 -9.96 -3.81
N GLU A 85 0.89 -8.83 -4.06
CA GLU A 85 0.07 -8.64 -5.25
C GLU A 85 0.92 -8.67 -6.52
N VAL A 86 2.06 -7.96 -6.48
CA VAL A 86 2.98 -7.87 -7.61
C VAL A 86 3.52 -9.24 -8.00
N GLU A 87 3.95 -10.06 -7.03
CA GLU A 87 4.48 -11.40 -7.29
C GLU A 87 3.47 -12.31 -7.99
N ARG A 88 2.21 -12.23 -7.58
CA ARG A 88 1.14 -13.02 -8.21
C ARG A 88 0.87 -12.60 -9.65
N VAL A 89 0.85 -11.29 -9.89
CA VAL A 89 0.67 -10.73 -11.23
C VAL A 89 1.80 -11.14 -12.15
N LEU A 90 3.05 -11.03 -11.71
CA LEU A 90 4.22 -11.35 -12.54
C LEU A 90 4.22 -12.80 -13.04
N LYS A 91 3.57 -13.74 -12.36
CA LYS A 91 3.42 -15.13 -12.81
C LYS A 91 2.37 -15.31 -13.90
N THR A 92 1.47 -14.36 -14.09
CA THR A 92 0.40 -14.45 -15.09
C THR A 92 0.79 -13.81 -16.43
N VAL A 93 1.96 -13.16 -16.49
CA VAL A 93 2.39 -12.39 -17.66
C VAL A 93 3.64 -12.97 -18.30
N ASP A 94 3.93 -12.57 -19.53
CA ASP A 94 5.06 -13.03 -20.34
C ASP A 94 6.13 -11.93 -20.50
N GLY A 95 5.78 -10.68 -20.16
CA GLY A 95 6.70 -9.55 -20.18
C GLY A 95 6.28 -8.42 -19.26
N VAL A 96 7.20 -7.47 -19.07
CA VAL A 96 6.98 -6.32 -18.19
C VAL A 96 7.32 -5.02 -18.89
N LEU A 97 6.47 -4.00 -18.69
CA LEU A 97 6.79 -2.61 -19.03
C LEU A 97 7.36 -1.95 -17.77
N LEU A 98 8.65 -1.67 -17.78
CA LEU A 98 9.34 -0.93 -16.73
C LEU A 98 9.23 0.56 -17.01
N LEU A 99 8.40 1.27 -16.26
CA LEU A 99 8.19 2.71 -16.40
C LEU A 99 9.08 3.48 -15.41
N VAL A 100 9.94 4.35 -15.95
CA VAL A 100 10.87 5.15 -15.14
C VAL A 100 10.69 6.63 -15.48
N ASP A 101 10.63 7.48 -14.45
CA ASP A 101 10.58 8.94 -14.61
C ASP A 101 11.94 9.45 -15.11
N ALA A 102 11.93 10.28 -16.17
CA ALA A 102 13.12 10.85 -16.79
C ALA A 102 13.90 11.82 -15.89
N PHE A 103 13.32 12.24 -14.75
CA PHE A 103 13.95 13.12 -13.77
C PHE A 103 14.41 12.36 -12.52
N GLU A 104 13.54 11.47 -11.98
CA GLU A 104 13.80 10.78 -10.71
C GLU A 104 14.69 9.54 -10.88
N GLY A 105 14.70 8.93 -12.06
CA GLY A 105 15.49 7.74 -12.35
C GLY A 105 14.97 6.46 -11.68
N ALA A 106 15.84 5.46 -11.56
CA ALA A 106 15.53 4.18 -10.96
C ALA A 106 15.45 4.27 -9.43
N MET A 107 14.28 3.98 -8.87
CA MET A 107 13.98 4.06 -7.43
C MET A 107 14.02 2.66 -6.75
N PRO A 108 14.19 2.56 -5.42
CA PRO A 108 14.32 1.27 -4.72
C PRO A 108 13.21 0.26 -5.00
N GLN A 109 11.97 0.70 -5.12
CA GLN A 109 10.83 -0.19 -5.42
C GLN A 109 10.92 -0.76 -6.83
N THR A 110 11.42 0.04 -7.79
CA THR A 110 11.71 -0.41 -9.16
C THR A 110 12.69 -1.58 -9.16
N ARG A 111 13.75 -1.48 -8.34
CA ARG A 111 14.77 -2.51 -8.18
C ARG A 111 14.18 -3.85 -7.75
N GLU A 112 13.36 -3.86 -6.71
CA GLU A 112 12.79 -5.09 -6.15
C GLU A 112 11.84 -5.79 -7.14
N VAL A 113 10.94 -5.03 -7.75
CA VAL A 113 9.99 -5.59 -8.73
C VAL A 113 10.72 -6.07 -9.97
N LEU A 114 11.73 -5.34 -10.42
CA LEU A 114 12.56 -5.76 -11.55
C LEU A 114 13.33 -7.05 -11.22
N LYS A 115 13.94 -7.17 -10.05
CA LYS A 115 14.61 -8.39 -9.60
C LYS A 115 13.70 -9.61 -9.68
N LYS A 116 12.47 -9.50 -9.19
CA LYS A 116 11.46 -10.57 -9.25
C LYS A 116 11.07 -10.89 -10.71
N SER A 117 10.94 -9.88 -11.54
CA SER A 117 10.62 -10.05 -12.97
C SER A 117 11.73 -10.78 -13.72
N LEU A 118 12.99 -10.41 -13.46
CA LEU A 118 14.16 -11.06 -14.06
C LEU A 118 14.31 -12.52 -13.61
N ALA A 119 14.08 -12.81 -12.33
CA ALA A 119 14.08 -14.17 -11.80
C ALA A 119 13.02 -15.08 -12.42
N LEU A 120 11.91 -14.52 -12.88
CA LEU A 120 10.85 -15.23 -13.62
C LEU A 120 11.12 -15.30 -15.14
N ASN A 121 12.28 -14.84 -15.61
CA ASN A 121 12.64 -14.75 -17.05
C ASN A 121 11.63 -13.97 -17.90
N LEU A 122 10.98 -12.95 -17.32
CA LEU A 122 10.08 -12.08 -18.06
C LEU A 122 10.89 -11.15 -18.97
N GLN A 123 10.37 -10.90 -20.18
CA GLN A 123 11.00 -9.97 -21.13
C GLN A 123 10.69 -8.51 -20.72
N PRO A 124 11.71 -7.69 -20.43
CA PRO A 124 11.50 -6.29 -20.09
C PRO A 124 11.41 -5.40 -21.33
N ILE A 125 10.56 -4.38 -21.25
CA ILE A 125 10.55 -3.20 -22.13
C ILE A 125 10.66 -1.98 -21.21
N VAL A 126 11.65 -1.12 -21.43
CA VAL A 126 11.87 0.08 -20.64
C VAL A 126 11.17 1.26 -21.30
N VAL A 127 10.37 2.00 -20.52
CA VAL A 127 9.70 3.22 -20.96
C VAL A 127 10.15 4.36 -20.06
N ILE A 128 10.96 5.28 -20.59
CA ILE A 128 11.39 6.49 -19.90
C ILE A 128 10.32 7.55 -20.10
N ASN A 129 9.55 7.82 -19.03
CA ASN A 129 8.37 8.69 -19.05
C ASN A 129 8.68 10.10 -18.55
N LYS A 130 7.76 11.02 -18.82
CA LYS A 130 7.83 12.44 -18.45
C LYS A 130 9.04 13.16 -19.07
N ILE A 131 9.39 12.83 -20.30
CA ILE A 131 10.46 13.51 -21.05
C ILE A 131 10.20 15.01 -21.28
N ASP A 132 8.96 15.45 -21.09
CA ASP A 132 8.51 16.83 -21.17
C ASP A 132 8.75 17.63 -19.87
N ARG A 133 9.17 16.96 -18.77
CA ARG A 133 9.40 17.61 -17.47
C ARG A 133 10.67 18.49 -17.56
N PRO A 134 10.64 19.75 -17.04
CA PRO A 134 11.84 20.55 -16.89
C PRO A 134 12.91 19.85 -16.06
N GLY A 135 14.14 19.76 -16.57
CA GLY A 135 15.23 19.04 -15.91
C GLY A 135 15.23 17.52 -16.14
N ALA A 136 14.40 17.00 -17.06
CA ALA A 136 14.46 15.59 -17.45
C ALA A 136 15.80 15.27 -18.14
N GLU A 137 16.45 14.17 -17.71
CA GLU A 137 17.71 13.65 -18.26
C GLU A 137 17.54 12.19 -18.74
N PRO A 138 16.79 11.96 -19.83
CA PRO A 138 16.43 10.60 -20.26
C PRO A 138 17.64 9.69 -20.51
N GLN A 139 18.75 10.23 -21.04
CA GLN A 139 19.95 9.45 -21.33
C GLN A 139 20.64 8.98 -20.06
N LYS A 140 20.77 9.85 -19.06
CA LYS A 140 21.35 9.52 -17.77
C LYS A 140 20.49 8.47 -17.02
N VAL A 141 19.17 8.61 -17.10
CA VAL A 141 18.24 7.64 -16.52
C VAL A 141 18.36 6.29 -17.21
N LEU A 142 18.57 6.26 -18.52
CA LEU A 142 18.85 5.02 -19.25
C LEU A 142 20.12 4.33 -18.74
N ASP A 143 21.20 5.10 -18.53
CA ASP A 143 22.45 4.56 -17.99
C ASP A 143 22.24 3.97 -16.58
N GLN A 144 21.50 4.65 -15.70
CA GLN A 144 21.13 4.14 -14.37
C GLN A 144 20.30 2.85 -14.45
N VAL A 145 19.36 2.76 -15.39
CA VAL A 145 18.57 1.55 -15.60
C VAL A 145 19.46 0.41 -16.07
N MET A 146 20.39 0.67 -16.99
CA MET A 146 21.34 -0.34 -17.47
C MET A 146 22.24 -0.85 -16.33
N GLU A 147 22.77 0.04 -15.49
CA GLU A 147 23.55 -0.33 -14.30
C GLU A 147 22.71 -1.20 -13.35
N LEU A 148 21.44 -0.85 -13.16
CA LEU A 148 20.53 -1.62 -12.31
C LEU A 148 20.31 -3.05 -12.85
N PHE A 149 20.16 -3.23 -14.17
CA PHE A 149 20.03 -4.56 -14.78
C PHE A 149 21.31 -5.39 -14.58
N ILE A 150 22.49 -4.77 -14.73
CA ILE A 150 23.78 -5.42 -14.49
C ILE A 150 23.93 -5.84 -13.04
N GLU A 151 23.60 -4.95 -12.08
CA GLU A 151 23.64 -5.26 -10.64
C GLU A 151 22.68 -6.39 -10.24
N LEU A 152 21.58 -6.55 -10.98
CA LEU A 152 20.58 -7.60 -10.75
C LEU A 152 20.92 -8.89 -11.51
N GLU A 153 22.12 -8.98 -12.09
CA GLU A 153 22.62 -10.17 -12.80
C GLU A 153 21.68 -10.60 -13.96
N ALA A 154 21.12 -9.61 -14.67
CA ALA A 154 20.29 -9.87 -15.85
C ALA A 154 21.10 -10.63 -16.92
N ASN A 155 20.46 -11.60 -17.59
CA ASN A 155 21.09 -12.34 -18.67
C ASN A 155 21.15 -11.53 -19.98
N ASP A 156 21.91 -12.01 -20.97
CA ASP A 156 22.14 -11.30 -22.23
C ASP A 156 20.81 -10.94 -22.96
N ASP A 157 19.83 -11.85 -22.97
CA ASP A 157 18.52 -11.61 -23.59
C ASP A 157 17.74 -10.51 -22.85
N GLN A 158 17.91 -10.42 -21.53
CA GLN A 158 17.28 -9.40 -20.69
C GLN A 158 17.99 -8.04 -20.76
N LEU A 159 19.32 -8.03 -21.03
CA LEU A 159 20.09 -6.80 -21.26
C LEU A 159 19.82 -6.17 -22.61
N ASP A 160 19.36 -6.95 -23.61
CA ASP A 160 18.90 -6.44 -24.93
C ASP A 160 17.45 -5.95 -24.86
N PHE A 161 17.12 -5.18 -23.84
CA PHE A 161 15.78 -4.63 -23.69
C PHE A 161 15.54 -3.43 -24.63
N PRO A 162 14.36 -3.34 -25.28
CA PRO A 162 13.98 -2.15 -26.02
C PRO A 162 13.70 -0.98 -25.10
N VAL A 163 14.06 0.22 -25.54
CA VAL A 163 13.83 1.48 -24.83
C VAL A 163 12.87 2.36 -25.62
N LEU A 164 11.90 2.93 -24.94
CA LEU A 164 10.98 3.92 -25.50
C LEU A 164 10.95 5.17 -24.62
N TYR A 165 10.72 6.31 -25.23
CA TYR A 165 10.64 7.61 -24.56
C TYR A 165 9.22 8.14 -24.66
N ALA A 166 8.63 8.48 -23.52
CA ALA A 166 7.22 8.84 -23.48
C ALA A 166 6.94 10.10 -22.66
N SER A 167 5.88 10.79 -23.05
CA SER A 167 5.13 11.72 -22.22
C SER A 167 3.68 11.23 -22.16
N ALA A 168 3.38 10.38 -21.17
CA ALA A 168 2.06 9.78 -21.00
C ALA A 168 0.95 10.82 -20.88
N LYS A 169 1.22 11.95 -20.23
CA LYS A 169 0.29 13.06 -20.07
C LYS A 169 -0.09 13.69 -21.42
N ASN A 170 0.87 13.82 -22.32
CA ASN A 170 0.70 14.46 -23.63
C ASN A 170 0.32 13.46 -24.75
N GLY A 171 0.26 12.15 -24.42
CA GLY A 171 -0.06 11.11 -25.40
C GLY A 171 1.08 10.84 -26.42
N ILE A 172 2.33 11.12 -26.04
CA ILE A 172 3.50 11.03 -26.93
C ILE A 172 4.34 9.83 -26.55
N CYS A 173 4.77 9.07 -27.57
CA CYS A 173 5.75 7.98 -27.45
C CYS A 173 6.69 7.97 -28.67
N LYS A 174 7.98 7.69 -28.42
CA LYS A 174 9.05 7.70 -29.44
C LYS A 174 10.01 6.53 -29.23
N ARG A 175 10.64 6.06 -30.31
CA ARG A 175 11.74 5.08 -30.23
C ARG A 175 13.09 5.75 -29.93
N ASN A 176 13.33 6.95 -30.45
CA ASN A 176 14.50 7.78 -30.18
C ASN A 176 14.05 9.18 -29.76
N LEU A 177 14.83 9.87 -28.93
CA LEU A 177 14.53 11.23 -28.47
C LEU A 177 14.39 12.24 -29.61
N GLU A 178 15.15 12.03 -30.71
CA GLU A 178 15.18 12.90 -31.88
C GLU A 178 14.01 12.66 -32.86
N ASP A 179 13.28 11.55 -32.69
CA ASP A 179 12.13 11.24 -33.51
C ASP A 179 11.03 12.30 -33.35
N PRO A 180 10.22 12.57 -34.39
CA PRO A 180 9.04 13.41 -34.27
C PRO A 180 8.07 12.84 -33.22
N ASP A 181 7.23 13.71 -32.67
CA ASP A 181 6.21 13.29 -31.73
C ASP A 181 5.25 12.30 -32.40
N GLY A 182 5.16 11.12 -31.83
CA GLY A 182 4.28 10.02 -32.26
C GLY A 182 3.32 9.63 -31.15
N ASP A 183 2.34 8.84 -31.48
CA ASP A 183 1.41 8.24 -30.53
C ASP A 183 1.99 6.94 -29.94
N PHE A 184 1.20 6.19 -29.14
CA PHE A 184 1.64 4.93 -28.54
C PHE A 184 1.67 3.72 -29.49
N SER A 185 1.48 3.91 -30.81
CA SER A 185 1.59 2.81 -31.78
C SER A 185 2.95 2.14 -31.71
N CYS A 186 4.03 2.92 -31.52
CA CYS A 186 5.38 2.36 -31.37
C CYS A 186 5.51 1.45 -30.14
N LEU A 187 4.80 1.73 -29.04
CA LEU A 187 4.79 0.87 -27.86
C LEU A 187 4.04 -0.43 -28.12
N PHE A 188 2.85 -0.38 -28.75
CA PHE A 188 2.10 -1.59 -29.11
C PHE A 188 2.87 -2.48 -30.07
N GLU A 189 3.51 -1.89 -31.08
CA GLU A 189 4.37 -2.63 -32.03
C GLU A 189 5.54 -3.30 -31.30
N THR A 190 6.22 -2.59 -30.41
CA THR A 190 7.32 -3.13 -29.59
C THR A 190 6.87 -4.27 -28.69
N ILE A 191 5.69 -4.16 -28.06
CA ILE A 191 5.10 -5.25 -27.27
C ILE A 191 4.88 -6.50 -28.13
N ILE A 192 4.28 -6.35 -29.32
CA ILE A 192 3.99 -7.48 -30.22
C ILE A 192 5.29 -8.11 -30.73
N GLU A 193 6.30 -7.31 -31.01
CA GLU A 193 7.58 -7.75 -31.57
C GLU A 193 8.46 -8.47 -30.55
N LYS A 194 8.57 -7.89 -29.33
CA LYS A 194 9.55 -8.30 -28.31
C LYS A 194 8.97 -9.24 -27.26
N ILE A 195 7.72 -9.08 -26.86
CA ILE A 195 7.10 -10.00 -25.91
C ILE A 195 6.65 -11.26 -26.64
N LYS A 196 7.13 -12.40 -26.17
CA LYS A 196 6.75 -13.71 -26.75
C LYS A 196 5.28 -14.00 -26.47
N ALA A 197 4.63 -14.72 -27.38
CA ALA A 197 3.30 -15.26 -27.13
C ALA A 197 3.36 -16.28 -25.96
N PRO A 198 2.27 -16.42 -25.18
CA PRO A 198 2.22 -17.38 -24.07
C PRO A 198 2.62 -18.78 -24.52
N ASN A 199 3.53 -19.41 -23.78
CA ASN A 199 3.90 -20.80 -24.01
C ASN A 199 2.87 -21.71 -23.33
N CYS A 200 1.81 -22.08 -24.05
CA CYS A 200 0.67 -22.83 -23.54
C CYS A 200 0.29 -23.99 -24.46
N ASP A 201 -0.36 -25.02 -23.91
CA ASP A 201 -0.90 -26.16 -24.64
C ASP A 201 -2.42 -26.01 -24.79
N GLU A 202 -2.89 -25.63 -25.99
CA GLU A 202 -4.32 -25.41 -26.26
C GLU A 202 -5.14 -26.71 -26.32
N GLU A 203 -4.51 -27.86 -26.59
CA GLU A 203 -5.17 -29.15 -26.76
C GLU A 203 -5.14 -30.01 -25.49
N GLY A 204 -4.34 -29.63 -24.50
CA GLY A 204 -4.22 -30.34 -23.23
C GLY A 204 -5.45 -30.24 -22.33
N PRO A 205 -5.48 -31.01 -21.23
CA PRO A 205 -6.53 -30.89 -20.24
C PRO A 205 -6.51 -29.50 -19.58
N ALA A 206 -7.68 -28.93 -19.35
CA ALA A 206 -7.81 -27.59 -18.81
C ALA A 206 -7.10 -27.44 -17.46
N GLN A 207 -6.31 -26.35 -17.33
CA GLN A 207 -5.58 -26.03 -16.11
C GLN A 207 -5.41 -24.51 -15.98
N MET A 208 -5.75 -23.98 -14.81
CA MET A 208 -5.63 -22.57 -14.47
C MET A 208 -5.25 -22.38 -13.02
N LEU A 209 -4.19 -21.63 -12.73
CA LEU A 209 -3.84 -21.20 -11.38
C LEU A 209 -4.64 -19.95 -11.01
N VAL A 210 -5.27 -19.97 -9.83
CA VAL A 210 -5.97 -18.81 -9.28
C VAL A 210 -4.95 -17.84 -8.70
N SER A 211 -4.72 -16.75 -9.39
CA SER A 211 -3.77 -15.69 -9.00
C SER A 211 -4.40 -14.59 -8.16
N ASN A 212 -5.70 -14.32 -8.35
CA ASN A 212 -6.45 -13.32 -7.60
C ASN A 212 -7.90 -13.74 -7.43
N ILE A 213 -8.62 -13.11 -6.48
CA ILE A 213 -10.04 -13.30 -6.28
C ILE A 213 -10.72 -11.94 -6.27
N ASP A 214 -11.74 -11.80 -7.11
CA ASP A 214 -12.70 -10.72 -7.09
C ASP A 214 -14.02 -11.18 -6.47
N TYR A 215 -14.91 -10.26 -6.17
CA TYR A 215 -16.19 -10.56 -5.57
C TYR A 215 -17.30 -9.69 -6.19
N ASP A 216 -18.37 -10.33 -6.55
CA ASP A 216 -19.58 -9.70 -7.03
C ASP A 216 -20.77 -10.15 -6.17
N ASP A 217 -21.67 -9.22 -5.82
CA ASP A 217 -22.77 -9.49 -4.91
C ASP A 217 -23.79 -10.51 -5.45
N TYR A 218 -23.83 -10.73 -6.77
CA TYR A 218 -24.77 -11.64 -7.43
C TYR A 218 -24.18 -13.02 -7.72
N VAL A 219 -22.90 -13.05 -8.13
CA VAL A 219 -22.24 -14.31 -8.53
C VAL A 219 -21.26 -14.84 -7.47
N GLY A 220 -21.00 -14.08 -6.43
CA GLY A 220 -20.10 -14.44 -5.35
C GLY A 220 -18.63 -14.28 -5.71
N ARG A 221 -17.80 -15.24 -5.29
CA ARG A 221 -16.36 -15.24 -5.57
C ARG A 221 -16.08 -15.48 -7.05
N ILE A 222 -15.15 -14.70 -7.59
CA ILE A 222 -14.69 -14.78 -8.97
C ILE A 222 -13.19 -15.06 -8.95
N ALA A 223 -12.79 -16.23 -9.43
CA ALA A 223 -11.39 -16.61 -9.56
C ALA A 223 -10.77 -15.94 -10.79
N VAL A 224 -9.64 -15.26 -10.62
CA VAL A 224 -8.88 -14.62 -11.68
C VAL A 224 -7.57 -15.37 -11.91
N GLY A 225 -7.22 -15.65 -13.16
CA GLY A 225 -5.96 -16.33 -13.47
C GLY A 225 -5.73 -16.50 -14.96
N ARG A 226 -4.52 -16.98 -15.30
CA ARG A 226 -4.18 -17.37 -16.66
C ARG A 226 -4.48 -18.84 -16.88
N ILE A 227 -5.08 -19.16 -18.02
CA ILE A 227 -5.22 -20.55 -18.46
C ILE A 227 -3.86 -21.03 -18.96
N GLU A 228 -3.27 -22.03 -18.30
CA GLU A 228 -1.98 -22.58 -18.67
C GLU A 228 -2.13 -23.68 -19.77
N ARG A 229 -3.23 -24.44 -19.70
CA ARG A 229 -3.52 -25.49 -20.67
C ARG A 229 -5.01 -25.59 -20.97
N GLY A 230 -5.33 -26.06 -22.18
CA GLY A 230 -6.65 -26.42 -22.61
C GLY A 230 -7.62 -25.27 -22.82
N THR A 231 -8.89 -25.58 -22.66
CA THR A 231 -10.01 -24.64 -22.85
C THR A 231 -10.97 -24.77 -21.67
N ILE A 232 -11.38 -23.63 -21.10
CA ILE A 232 -12.39 -23.57 -20.05
C ILE A 232 -13.69 -23.06 -20.65
N LYS A 233 -14.81 -23.76 -20.36
CA LYS A 233 -16.15 -23.48 -20.91
C LYS A 233 -17.18 -23.26 -19.82
N VAL A 234 -18.18 -22.45 -20.11
CA VAL A 234 -19.36 -22.31 -19.25
C VAL A 234 -20.05 -23.68 -19.10
N GLY A 235 -20.42 -24.03 -17.90
CA GLY A 235 -21.05 -25.32 -17.56
C GLY A 235 -20.10 -26.49 -17.39
N MET A 236 -18.79 -26.32 -17.61
CA MET A 236 -17.78 -27.37 -17.46
C MET A 236 -17.64 -27.80 -15.98
N PRO A 237 -17.69 -29.10 -15.69
CA PRO A 237 -17.31 -29.61 -14.37
C PRO A 237 -15.79 -29.58 -14.24
N VAL A 238 -15.29 -29.17 -13.08
CA VAL A 238 -13.85 -29.01 -12.81
C VAL A 238 -13.46 -29.64 -11.49
N SER A 239 -12.22 -30.09 -11.39
CA SER A 239 -11.56 -30.42 -10.13
C SER A 239 -10.76 -29.20 -9.65
N ILE A 240 -10.77 -28.97 -8.34
CA ILE A 240 -10.05 -27.90 -7.69
C ILE A 240 -8.99 -28.53 -6.81
N CYS A 241 -7.72 -28.37 -7.16
CA CYS A 241 -6.61 -28.78 -6.33
C CYS A 241 -6.30 -27.65 -5.34
N GLU A 242 -6.66 -27.84 -4.07
CA GLU A 242 -6.47 -26.86 -3.00
C GLU A 242 -5.00 -26.80 -2.55
N LYS A 243 -4.64 -25.72 -1.88
CA LYS A 243 -3.28 -25.51 -1.35
C LYS A 243 -2.84 -26.65 -0.42
N ASP A 244 -3.75 -27.22 0.35
CA ASP A 244 -3.52 -28.31 1.32
C ASP A 244 -3.54 -29.71 0.68
N ASP A 245 -3.36 -29.84 -0.63
CA ASP A 245 -3.42 -31.08 -1.40
C ASP A 245 -4.79 -31.80 -1.36
N LYS A 246 -5.83 -31.11 -0.95
CA LYS A 246 -7.20 -31.58 -1.08
C LYS A 246 -7.71 -31.35 -2.48
N ILE A 247 -8.58 -32.24 -2.94
CA ILE A 247 -9.24 -32.13 -4.24
C ILE A 247 -10.73 -32.00 -3.99
N SER A 248 -11.29 -30.89 -4.40
CA SER A 248 -12.74 -30.67 -4.40
C SER A 248 -13.26 -30.57 -5.85
N GLN A 249 -14.56 -30.58 -6.02
CA GLN A 249 -15.19 -30.46 -7.34
C GLN A 249 -16.07 -29.24 -7.40
N GLY A 250 -16.11 -28.63 -8.58
CA GLY A 250 -16.92 -27.47 -8.86
C GLY A 250 -17.49 -27.48 -10.26
N LYS A 251 -18.26 -26.46 -10.59
CA LYS A 251 -18.79 -26.21 -11.92
C LYS A 251 -18.61 -24.76 -12.29
N VAL A 252 -18.07 -24.51 -13.47
CA VAL A 252 -17.92 -23.17 -14.04
C VAL A 252 -19.32 -22.64 -14.39
N ALA A 253 -19.79 -21.60 -13.69
CA ALA A 253 -21.08 -20.99 -13.98
C ALA A 253 -20.95 -19.93 -15.08
N LYS A 254 -19.88 -19.12 -15.02
CA LYS A 254 -19.62 -18.05 -15.99
C LYS A 254 -18.12 -17.93 -16.23
N VAL A 255 -17.77 -17.49 -17.44
CA VAL A 255 -16.41 -17.15 -17.84
C VAL A 255 -16.44 -15.71 -18.35
N TYR A 256 -15.50 -14.90 -17.87
CA TYR A 256 -15.34 -13.52 -18.32
C TYR A 256 -13.93 -13.31 -18.88
N THR A 257 -13.84 -12.48 -19.89
CA THR A 257 -12.59 -11.94 -20.42
C THR A 257 -12.66 -10.41 -20.39
N HIS A 258 -11.52 -9.73 -20.52
CA HIS A 258 -11.49 -8.28 -20.56
C HIS A 258 -11.48 -7.77 -22.00
N MET A 259 -12.24 -6.69 -22.25
CA MET A 259 -12.14 -5.85 -23.43
C MET A 259 -12.21 -4.39 -23.00
N GLY A 260 -11.10 -3.68 -23.12
CA GLY A 260 -10.93 -2.44 -22.39
C GLY A 260 -11.07 -2.67 -20.90
N LEU A 261 -11.82 -1.82 -20.24
CA LEU A 261 -12.14 -1.92 -18.80
C LEU A 261 -13.33 -2.83 -18.50
N LYS A 262 -14.02 -3.31 -19.52
CA LYS A 262 -15.26 -4.07 -19.33
C LYS A 262 -14.98 -5.57 -19.24
N LYS A 263 -15.61 -6.21 -18.26
CA LYS A 263 -15.73 -7.65 -18.19
C LYS A 263 -16.78 -8.10 -19.21
N VAL A 264 -16.39 -8.97 -20.13
CA VAL A 264 -17.27 -9.50 -21.18
C VAL A 264 -17.48 -10.99 -20.89
N GLU A 265 -18.73 -11.41 -20.76
CA GLU A 265 -19.09 -12.83 -20.61
C GLU A 265 -18.84 -13.56 -21.95
N VAL A 266 -18.14 -14.69 -21.88
CA VAL A 266 -17.82 -15.53 -23.03
C VAL A 266 -18.22 -16.98 -22.74
N GLU A 267 -18.54 -17.76 -23.80
CA GLU A 267 -18.89 -19.16 -23.64
C GLU A 267 -17.68 -20.07 -23.35
N GLU A 268 -16.53 -19.69 -23.91
CA GLU A 268 -15.28 -20.42 -23.73
C GLU A 268 -14.06 -19.48 -23.78
N ALA A 269 -12.99 -19.86 -23.13
CA ALA A 269 -11.69 -19.20 -23.21
C ALA A 269 -10.57 -20.26 -23.30
N LYS A 270 -9.49 -19.90 -24.03
CA LYS A 270 -8.40 -20.81 -24.36
C LYS A 270 -7.13 -20.51 -23.59
N ALA A 271 -6.24 -21.50 -23.54
CA ALA A 271 -4.93 -21.36 -22.93
C ALA A 271 -4.16 -20.12 -23.42
N GLY A 272 -3.47 -19.47 -22.50
CA GLY A 272 -2.74 -18.22 -22.71
C GLY A 272 -3.53 -16.94 -22.36
N ASP A 273 -4.86 -17.00 -22.22
CA ASP A 273 -5.66 -15.83 -21.87
C ASP A 273 -5.79 -15.67 -20.33
N ILE A 274 -5.88 -14.43 -19.87
CA ILE A 274 -6.20 -14.09 -18.48
C ILE A 274 -7.70 -13.91 -18.39
N ILE A 275 -8.35 -14.73 -17.56
CA ILE A 275 -9.79 -14.82 -17.45
C ILE A 275 -10.27 -14.73 -16.00
N GLU A 276 -11.58 -14.58 -15.87
CA GLU A 276 -12.28 -14.64 -14.61
C GLU A 276 -13.35 -15.73 -14.65
N ILE A 277 -13.44 -16.52 -13.58
CA ILE A 277 -14.37 -17.66 -13.47
C ILE A 277 -15.25 -17.47 -12.24
N ALA A 278 -16.58 -17.55 -12.42
CA ALA A 278 -17.54 -17.58 -11.34
C ALA A 278 -18.23 -18.94 -11.23
N GLY A 279 -18.76 -19.25 -10.04
CA GLY A 279 -19.53 -20.46 -9.76
C GLY A 279 -18.84 -21.46 -8.83
N ILE A 280 -17.68 -21.14 -8.30
CA ILE A 280 -16.93 -21.98 -7.34
C ILE A 280 -16.87 -21.23 -5.99
N PRO A 281 -17.78 -21.54 -5.04
CA PRO A 281 -17.94 -20.73 -3.81
C PRO A 281 -16.73 -20.71 -2.89
N ASN A 282 -16.01 -21.82 -2.80
CA ASN A 282 -14.89 -21.99 -1.87
C ASN A 282 -13.53 -21.97 -2.57
N ILE A 283 -13.41 -21.19 -3.61
CA ILE A 283 -12.14 -21.01 -4.31
C ILE A 283 -11.23 -20.03 -3.55
N HIS A 284 -9.94 -20.33 -3.49
CA HIS A 284 -8.94 -19.50 -2.83
C HIS A 284 -7.78 -19.18 -3.78
N ILE A 285 -7.03 -18.15 -3.45
CA ILE A 285 -5.81 -17.82 -4.17
C ILE A 285 -4.78 -18.92 -3.95
N GLY A 286 -4.18 -19.40 -5.06
CA GLY A 286 -3.25 -20.53 -5.06
C GLY A 286 -3.88 -21.87 -5.36
N ASP A 287 -5.20 -21.96 -5.40
CA ASP A 287 -5.88 -23.15 -5.89
C ASP A 287 -5.67 -23.31 -7.40
N THR A 288 -5.66 -24.56 -7.87
CA THR A 288 -5.59 -24.86 -9.31
C THR A 288 -6.91 -25.44 -9.77
N ILE A 289 -7.53 -24.79 -10.74
CA ILE A 289 -8.73 -25.30 -11.44
C ILE A 289 -8.24 -26.22 -12.57
N CYS A 290 -8.68 -27.49 -12.55
CA CYS A 290 -8.25 -28.52 -13.47
C CYS A 290 -9.44 -29.19 -14.20
N ASP A 291 -9.15 -29.88 -15.29
CA ASP A 291 -10.08 -30.85 -15.87
C ASP A 291 -10.50 -31.88 -14.81
N LEU A 292 -11.78 -32.29 -14.85
CA LEU A 292 -12.35 -33.19 -13.86
C LEU A 292 -11.58 -34.51 -13.72
N ASN A 293 -11.09 -35.04 -14.84
CA ASN A 293 -10.44 -36.35 -14.92
C ASN A 293 -8.93 -36.29 -14.77
N ASN A 294 -8.35 -35.06 -14.79
CA ASN A 294 -6.92 -34.88 -14.74
C ASN A 294 -6.53 -33.77 -13.74
N PRO A 295 -6.75 -34.00 -12.43
CA PRO A 295 -6.39 -33.05 -11.41
C PRO A 295 -4.86 -32.97 -11.26
N GLU A 296 -4.27 -31.87 -11.69
CA GLU A 296 -2.83 -31.61 -11.59
C GLU A 296 -2.60 -30.21 -11.03
N LYS A 297 -2.02 -30.15 -9.83
CA LYS A 297 -1.75 -28.90 -9.12
C LYS A 297 -0.58 -28.15 -9.71
N ILE A 298 -0.74 -26.84 -9.92
CA ILE A 298 0.36 -25.93 -10.22
C ILE A 298 1.02 -25.51 -8.91
N PRO A 299 2.35 -25.60 -8.76
CA PRO A 299 3.04 -25.16 -7.55
C PRO A 299 2.78 -23.68 -7.28
N PHE A 300 2.22 -23.39 -6.11
CA PHE A 300 2.07 -22.02 -5.63
C PHE A 300 3.31 -21.63 -4.83
N VAL A 301 3.91 -20.49 -5.18
CA VAL A 301 5.06 -19.98 -4.43
C VAL A 301 4.56 -19.19 -3.24
N ASP A 302 5.13 -19.47 -2.07
CA ASP A 302 4.81 -18.74 -0.87
C ASP A 302 5.17 -17.25 -1.05
N ILE A 303 4.22 -16.41 -0.67
CA ILE A 303 4.37 -14.96 -0.67
C ILE A 303 5.18 -14.57 0.56
N ASP A 304 6.02 -13.55 0.44
CA ASP A 304 6.79 -13.02 1.57
C ASP A 304 5.92 -12.80 2.81
N GLU A 305 6.44 -13.17 3.95
CA GLU A 305 5.73 -13.10 5.22
C GLU A 305 5.48 -11.66 5.70
N PRO A 306 4.43 -11.42 6.51
CA PRO A 306 4.20 -10.13 7.16
C PRO A 306 5.41 -9.68 8.00
N THR A 307 5.66 -8.37 8.02
CA THR A 307 6.76 -7.75 8.79
C THR A 307 6.27 -6.88 9.94
N VAL A 308 5.01 -6.45 9.90
CA VAL A 308 4.39 -5.54 10.89
C VAL A 308 3.08 -6.14 11.38
N SER A 309 2.79 -5.97 12.67
CA SER A 309 1.54 -6.39 13.29
C SER A 309 0.91 -5.26 14.11
N MET A 310 -0.41 -5.26 14.20
CA MET A 310 -1.20 -4.36 15.04
C MET A 310 -2.29 -5.16 15.76
N THR A 311 -2.70 -4.71 16.95
CA THR A 311 -3.85 -5.28 17.62
C THR A 311 -5.11 -4.47 17.27
N PHE A 312 -6.11 -5.15 16.75
CA PHE A 312 -7.45 -4.63 16.51
C PHE A 312 -8.37 -5.11 17.63
N SER A 313 -9.11 -4.22 18.26
CA SER A 313 -10.00 -4.58 19.36
C SER A 313 -11.32 -3.82 19.31
N VAL A 314 -12.30 -4.35 20.02
CA VAL A 314 -13.59 -3.69 20.22
C VAL A 314 -13.37 -2.35 20.90
N ASN A 315 -14.08 -1.31 20.44
CA ASN A 315 -14.08 -0.03 21.13
C ASN A 315 -14.85 -0.14 22.46
N ASN A 316 -14.13 0.02 23.55
CA ASN A 316 -14.65 0.04 24.92
C ASN A 316 -14.63 1.45 25.55
N GLY A 317 -14.44 2.49 24.73
CA GLY A 317 -14.39 3.88 25.17
C GLY A 317 -15.76 4.44 25.59
N PRO A 318 -15.80 5.60 26.25
CA PRO A 318 -17.05 6.26 26.66
C PRO A 318 -17.97 6.66 25.51
N PHE A 319 -17.44 6.77 24.29
CA PHE A 319 -18.20 7.11 23.08
C PHE A 319 -18.47 5.91 22.19
N ALA A 320 -18.17 4.68 22.66
CA ALA A 320 -18.41 3.46 21.91
C ALA A 320 -19.88 3.32 21.47
N GLY A 321 -20.09 2.94 20.20
CA GLY A 321 -21.42 2.72 19.63
C GLY A 321 -22.22 3.98 19.27
N ARG A 322 -21.62 5.18 19.38
CA ARG A 322 -22.31 6.42 18.98
C ARG A 322 -22.31 6.65 17.46
N GLU A 323 -21.30 6.14 16.78
CA GLU A 323 -21.07 6.44 15.35
C GLU A 323 -21.01 5.19 14.47
N GLY A 324 -20.54 4.06 15.00
CA GLY A 324 -20.40 2.82 14.27
C GLY A 324 -21.67 1.97 14.22
N GLN A 325 -21.86 1.23 13.12
CA GLN A 325 -22.91 0.22 12.97
C GLN A 325 -22.41 -1.17 13.43
N PHE A 326 -21.17 -1.48 13.15
CA PHE A 326 -20.54 -2.77 13.45
C PHE A 326 -19.53 -2.60 14.58
N ILE A 327 -19.98 -2.87 15.82
CA ILE A 327 -19.25 -2.55 17.05
C ILE A 327 -18.88 -3.77 17.90
N THR A 328 -19.30 -4.98 17.51
CA THR A 328 -19.07 -6.19 18.31
C THR A 328 -17.84 -6.97 17.83
N SER A 329 -17.23 -7.75 18.75
CA SER A 329 -16.11 -8.63 18.40
C SER A 329 -16.44 -9.60 17.27
N ARG A 330 -17.66 -10.10 17.23
CA ARG A 330 -18.12 -10.97 16.13
C ARG A 330 -18.10 -10.25 14.78
N HIS A 331 -18.60 -9.00 14.69
CA HIS A 331 -18.57 -8.23 13.46
C HIS A 331 -17.14 -8.00 12.98
N ILE A 332 -16.24 -7.60 13.89
CA ILE A 332 -14.84 -7.34 13.58
C ILE A 332 -14.17 -8.64 13.13
N ARG A 333 -14.39 -9.74 13.86
CA ARG A 333 -13.86 -11.06 13.52
C ARG A 333 -14.27 -11.50 12.12
N ASP A 334 -15.58 -11.54 11.86
CA ASP A 334 -16.12 -12.01 10.59
C ASP A 334 -15.58 -11.17 9.42
N ARG A 335 -15.43 -9.86 9.61
CA ARG A 335 -14.86 -8.95 8.61
C ARG A 335 -13.36 -9.20 8.36
N LEU A 336 -12.57 -9.36 9.43
CA LEU A 336 -11.14 -9.63 9.33
C LEU A 336 -10.85 -10.98 8.67
N PHE A 337 -11.59 -12.02 9.04
CA PHE A 337 -11.43 -13.34 8.41
C PHE A 337 -11.89 -13.35 6.94
N LYS A 338 -12.93 -12.58 6.60
CA LYS A 338 -13.33 -12.38 5.19
C LYS A 338 -12.24 -11.68 4.38
N GLU A 339 -11.44 -10.81 4.98
CA GLU A 339 -10.32 -10.15 4.30
C GLU A 339 -9.24 -11.13 3.87
N LEU A 340 -8.98 -12.20 4.65
CA LEU A 340 -8.02 -13.25 4.31
C LEU A 340 -8.34 -13.96 2.99
N ASP A 341 -9.60 -13.99 2.60
CA ASP A 341 -10.02 -14.57 1.33
C ASP A 341 -9.47 -13.82 0.10
N ARG A 342 -9.23 -12.51 0.27
CA ARG A 342 -8.78 -11.61 -0.80
C ARG A 342 -7.32 -11.20 -0.65
N ASN A 343 -6.82 -11.20 0.57
CA ASN A 343 -5.51 -10.65 0.92
C ASN A 343 -4.62 -11.72 1.54
N VAL A 344 -3.83 -12.39 0.71
CA VAL A 344 -2.95 -13.50 1.13
C VAL A 344 -1.74 -13.02 1.94
N SER A 345 -1.39 -11.74 1.83
CA SER A 345 -0.30 -11.13 2.59
C SER A 345 -0.71 -10.70 4.00
N LEU A 346 -1.99 -10.90 4.37
CA LEU A 346 -2.53 -10.60 5.69
C LEU A 346 -2.58 -11.87 6.53
N ARG A 347 -2.29 -11.76 7.82
CA ARG A 347 -2.56 -12.80 8.83
C ARG A 347 -3.42 -12.23 9.93
N VAL A 348 -4.38 -12.99 10.40
CA VAL A 348 -5.26 -12.64 11.51
C VAL A 348 -5.21 -13.76 12.53
N GLU A 349 -4.86 -13.43 13.76
CA GLU A 349 -4.77 -14.35 14.88
C GLU A 349 -5.69 -13.89 16.01
N GLU A 350 -6.43 -14.81 16.61
CA GLU A 350 -7.20 -14.55 17.82
C GLU A 350 -6.24 -14.44 19.01
N THR A 351 -6.52 -13.52 19.94
CA THR A 351 -5.74 -13.38 21.17
C THR A 351 -6.42 -14.12 22.32
N GLU A 352 -5.80 -14.14 23.50
CA GLU A 352 -6.44 -14.65 24.73
C GLU A 352 -7.73 -13.90 25.08
N SER A 353 -7.85 -12.64 24.65
CA SER A 353 -9.07 -11.84 24.79
C SER A 353 -9.97 -12.03 23.57
N PRO A 354 -11.25 -12.44 23.76
CA PRO A 354 -12.18 -12.62 22.65
C PRO A 354 -12.54 -11.32 21.92
N ASP A 355 -12.16 -10.17 22.48
CA ASP A 355 -12.46 -8.84 21.95
C ASP A 355 -11.28 -8.22 21.18
N SER A 356 -10.20 -8.97 20.94
CA SER A 356 -9.01 -8.47 20.28
C SER A 356 -8.39 -9.50 19.32
N PHE A 357 -7.80 -8.99 18.24
CA PHE A 357 -7.19 -9.75 17.15
C PHE A 357 -5.83 -9.15 16.82
N VAL A 358 -4.82 -9.99 16.62
CA VAL A 358 -3.55 -9.57 16.04
C VAL A 358 -3.67 -9.66 14.52
N VAL A 359 -3.49 -8.53 13.87
CA VAL A 359 -3.53 -8.41 12.41
C VAL A 359 -2.13 -8.07 11.93
N SER A 360 -1.56 -8.93 11.10
CA SER A 360 -0.20 -8.79 10.59
C SER A 360 -0.22 -8.55 9.08
N GLY A 361 0.56 -7.59 8.61
CA GLY A 361 0.67 -7.20 7.21
C GLY A 361 2.10 -6.87 6.82
N ARG A 362 2.34 -6.54 5.56
CA ARG A 362 3.67 -6.25 5.02
C ARG A 362 4.23 -4.89 5.44
N GLY A 363 3.35 -3.94 5.78
CA GLY A 363 3.75 -2.60 6.19
C GLY A 363 2.60 -1.82 6.82
N GLU A 364 2.91 -0.60 7.27
CA GLU A 364 1.93 0.28 7.92
C GLU A 364 0.82 0.72 6.97
N LEU A 365 1.17 1.01 5.71
CA LEU A 365 0.20 1.44 4.70
C LEU A 365 -0.81 0.33 4.41
N HIS A 366 -0.36 -0.93 4.32
CA HIS A 366 -1.24 -2.08 4.12
C HIS A 366 -2.30 -2.18 5.22
N LEU A 367 -1.88 -2.07 6.51
CA LEU A 367 -2.80 -2.11 7.65
C LEU A 367 -3.69 -0.86 7.72
N SER A 368 -3.17 0.34 7.40
CA SER A 368 -3.95 1.58 7.41
C SER A 368 -5.05 1.59 6.33
N VAL A 369 -4.78 1.00 5.17
CA VAL A 369 -5.79 0.81 4.11
C VAL A 369 -6.92 -0.10 4.59
N LEU A 370 -6.60 -1.21 5.28
CA LEU A 370 -7.60 -2.10 5.86
C LEU A 370 -8.46 -1.38 6.91
N ILE A 371 -7.83 -0.64 7.82
CA ILE A 371 -8.53 0.12 8.87
C ILE A 371 -9.46 1.16 8.24
N GLU A 372 -8.99 1.91 7.23
CA GLU A 372 -9.79 2.92 6.54
C GLU A 372 -10.96 2.29 5.76
N THR A 373 -10.74 1.12 5.14
CA THR A 373 -11.81 0.35 4.48
C THR A 373 -12.90 -0.03 5.49
N MET A 374 -12.51 -0.62 6.62
CA MET A 374 -13.44 -0.99 7.69
C MET A 374 -14.18 0.24 8.24
N ARG A 375 -13.48 1.36 8.43
CA ARG A 375 -14.07 2.63 8.86
C ARG A 375 -15.18 3.09 7.92
N ARG A 376 -14.96 3.06 6.61
CA ARG A 376 -15.93 3.45 5.56
C ARG A 376 -17.11 2.47 5.45
N GLU A 377 -16.87 1.20 5.75
CA GLU A 377 -17.93 0.19 5.84
C GLU A 377 -18.81 0.33 7.10
N GLY A 378 -18.49 1.23 8.02
CA GLY A 378 -19.27 1.52 9.22
C GLY A 378 -18.81 0.79 10.48
N TYR A 379 -17.62 0.21 10.47
CA TYR A 379 -17.01 -0.40 11.66
C TYR A 379 -16.47 0.63 12.63
N GLU A 380 -16.51 0.28 13.91
CA GLU A 380 -15.91 1.02 15.02
C GLU A 380 -14.97 0.09 15.78
N LEU A 381 -13.71 0.50 15.92
CA LEU A 381 -12.67 -0.33 16.54
C LEU A 381 -11.57 0.51 17.18
N LEU A 382 -10.78 -0.11 18.04
CA LEU A 382 -9.52 0.41 18.56
C LEU A 382 -8.35 -0.27 17.85
N VAL A 383 -7.32 0.49 17.55
CA VAL A 383 -6.08 -0.06 17.00
C VAL A 383 -4.88 0.35 17.86
N SER A 384 -3.93 -0.57 18.01
CA SER A 384 -2.68 -0.35 18.73
C SER A 384 -1.62 0.25 17.81
N ARG A 385 -0.51 0.68 18.39
CA ARG A 385 0.70 1.02 17.65
C ARG A 385 1.17 -0.18 16.81
N PRO A 386 1.66 0.06 15.56
CA PRO A 386 2.32 -0.96 14.77
C PRO A 386 3.59 -1.48 15.48
N LYS A 387 3.78 -2.79 15.43
CA LYS A 387 4.97 -3.47 15.97
C LYS A 387 5.58 -4.32 14.89
N VAL A 388 6.92 -4.26 14.75
CA VAL A 388 7.63 -5.15 13.85
C VAL A 388 7.61 -6.58 14.40
N ILE A 389 7.54 -7.55 13.48
CA ILE A 389 7.55 -8.96 13.83
C ILE A 389 9.00 -9.40 14.01
N ILE A 390 9.37 -9.77 15.23
CA ILE A 390 10.69 -10.28 15.57
C ILE A 390 10.69 -11.79 15.35
N LYS A 391 11.68 -12.31 14.63
CA LYS A 391 11.90 -13.73 14.40
C LYS A 391 13.10 -14.24 15.17
N GLU A 392 13.08 -15.50 15.54
CA GLU A 392 14.23 -16.21 16.06
C GLU A 392 14.86 -17.01 14.92
N ILE A 393 16.07 -16.63 14.52
CA ILE A 393 16.84 -17.28 13.46
C ILE A 393 18.12 -17.79 14.10
N ASP A 394 18.37 -19.09 14.04
CA ASP A 394 19.53 -19.76 14.66
C ASP A 394 19.71 -19.43 16.15
N GLY A 395 18.60 -19.27 16.90
CA GLY A 395 18.62 -18.93 18.33
C GLY A 395 18.91 -17.46 18.63
N VAL A 396 18.96 -16.59 17.60
CA VAL A 396 19.18 -15.16 17.75
C VAL A 396 17.87 -14.42 17.40
N LYS A 397 17.49 -13.46 18.26
CA LYS A 397 16.38 -12.55 17.95
C LYS A 397 16.76 -11.62 16.81
N CYS A 398 16.07 -11.72 15.69
CA CYS A 398 16.27 -10.92 14.49
C CYS A 398 15.07 -10.03 14.23
N GLU A 399 15.33 -8.82 13.73
CA GLU A 399 14.34 -7.84 13.35
C GLU A 399 14.41 -7.52 11.86
N PRO A 400 13.29 -7.09 11.22
CA PRO A 400 13.32 -6.71 9.83
C PRO A 400 14.11 -5.42 9.65
N ILE A 401 15.01 -5.42 8.68
CA ILE A 401 15.82 -4.28 8.25
C ILE A 401 15.28 -3.79 6.91
N GLU A 402 15.19 -2.48 6.76
CA GLU A 402 14.83 -1.83 5.52
C GLU A 402 16.03 -1.09 4.92
N ARG A 403 16.13 -1.13 3.62
CA ARG A 403 17.00 -0.27 2.83
C ARG A 403 16.24 1.02 2.57
N LEU A 404 16.71 2.10 3.17
CA LEU A 404 16.13 3.42 3.09
C LEU A 404 16.96 4.29 2.16
N VAL A 405 16.31 4.89 1.17
CA VAL A 405 16.92 5.91 0.30
C VAL A 405 16.20 7.23 0.54
N VAL A 406 16.96 8.25 0.89
CA VAL A 406 16.46 9.62 1.05
C VAL A 406 17.15 10.54 0.06
N ASN A 407 16.38 11.45 -0.53
CA ASN A 407 16.89 12.56 -1.33
C ASN A 407 16.49 13.85 -0.62
N VAL A 408 17.49 14.63 -0.17
CA VAL A 408 17.26 15.77 0.73
C VAL A 408 18.07 16.98 0.29
N PRO A 409 17.58 18.21 0.52
CA PRO A 409 18.35 19.42 0.32
C PRO A 409 19.67 19.38 1.12
N ASP A 410 20.75 19.90 0.54
CA ASP A 410 22.10 19.86 1.13
C ASP A 410 22.17 20.47 2.53
N ASP A 411 21.37 21.50 2.81
CA ASP A 411 21.27 22.14 4.13
C ASP A 411 20.58 21.26 5.20
N CYS A 412 19.85 20.24 4.80
CA CYS A 412 19.12 19.32 5.68
C CYS A 412 19.87 18.02 5.96
N VAL A 413 20.92 17.70 5.21
CA VAL A 413 21.68 16.42 5.29
C VAL A 413 22.12 16.08 6.71
N GLY A 414 22.75 17.03 7.41
CA GLY A 414 23.27 16.79 8.76
C GLY A 414 22.18 16.42 9.77
N ASN A 415 21.03 17.10 9.73
CA ASN A 415 19.90 16.84 10.61
C ASN A 415 19.29 15.46 10.35
N VAL A 416 19.12 15.07 9.08
CA VAL A 416 18.58 13.77 8.68
C VAL A 416 19.50 12.63 9.12
N ILE A 417 20.82 12.75 8.90
CA ILE A 417 21.80 11.74 9.33
C ILE A 417 21.77 11.58 10.86
N GLU A 418 21.76 12.68 11.61
CA GLU A 418 21.71 12.63 13.09
C GLU A 418 20.45 11.92 13.59
N LYS A 419 19.29 12.26 13.07
CA LYS A 419 18.01 11.67 13.50
C LYS A 419 17.89 10.20 13.13
N LEU A 420 18.29 9.83 11.91
CA LEU A 420 18.31 8.43 11.48
C LEU A 420 19.32 7.61 12.28
N GLY A 421 20.50 8.17 12.62
CA GLY A 421 21.48 7.52 13.49
C GLY A 421 20.92 7.20 14.88
N ARG A 422 20.14 8.11 15.49
CA ARG A 422 19.44 7.85 16.76
C ARG A 422 18.42 6.72 16.65
N ARG A 423 17.87 6.48 15.45
CA ARG A 423 16.93 5.41 15.11
C ARG A 423 17.61 4.13 14.63
N LYS A 424 18.95 4.02 14.85
CA LYS A 424 19.81 2.87 14.52
C LYS A 424 19.99 2.64 13.01
N ALA A 425 19.87 3.69 12.20
CA ALA A 425 20.25 3.62 10.80
C ALA A 425 21.77 3.60 10.63
N GLU A 426 22.23 2.79 9.70
CA GLU A 426 23.61 2.68 9.24
C GLU A 426 23.70 3.23 7.82
N MET A 427 24.51 4.25 7.62
CA MET A 427 24.68 4.87 6.30
C MET A 427 25.51 3.92 5.41
N VAL A 428 24.98 3.60 4.25
CA VAL A 428 25.62 2.71 3.26
C VAL A 428 26.32 3.52 2.18
N ASN A 429 25.64 4.55 1.64
CA ASN A 429 26.15 5.38 0.56
C ASN A 429 25.64 6.82 0.66
N MET A 430 26.39 7.77 0.07
CA MET A 430 25.99 9.17 -0.03
C MET A 430 26.56 9.74 -1.32
N GLU A 431 25.69 10.27 -2.15
CA GLU A 431 26.02 10.82 -3.47
C GLU A 431 25.37 12.20 -3.66
N PRO A 432 26.10 13.17 -4.27
CA PRO A 432 25.49 14.42 -4.69
C PRO A 432 24.38 14.15 -5.73
N ALA A 433 23.23 14.75 -5.53
CA ALA A 433 22.14 14.76 -6.50
C ALA A 433 22.04 16.15 -7.16
N GLU A 434 21.13 16.29 -8.12
CA GLU A 434 20.96 17.56 -8.83
C GLU A 434 20.24 18.61 -7.98
N ALA A 435 20.30 19.86 -8.43
CA ALA A 435 19.61 21.01 -7.85
C ALA A 435 19.89 21.28 -6.35
N GLY A 436 21.10 20.98 -5.86
CA GLY A 436 21.45 21.21 -4.45
C GLY A 436 20.85 20.21 -3.50
N HIS A 437 20.67 18.97 -3.96
CA HIS A 437 20.22 17.84 -3.15
C HIS A 437 21.33 16.80 -2.99
N THR A 438 21.21 15.99 -1.94
CA THR A 438 22.07 14.84 -1.68
C THR A 438 21.21 13.60 -1.52
N LYS A 439 21.56 12.53 -2.25
CA LYS A 439 20.97 11.21 -2.11
C LYS A 439 21.76 10.40 -1.10
N ILE A 440 21.08 9.84 -0.09
CA ILE A 440 21.73 9.05 0.97
C ILE A 440 20.99 7.73 1.12
N GLU A 441 21.75 6.67 1.26
CA GLU A 441 21.25 5.32 1.44
C GLU A 441 21.63 4.79 2.83
N PHE A 442 20.65 4.18 3.51
CA PHE A 442 20.80 3.61 4.85
C PHE A 442 20.23 2.19 4.90
N LYS A 443 20.78 1.38 5.82
CA LYS A 443 20.14 0.22 6.40
C LYS A 443 19.57 0.61 7.76
N ILE A 444 18.28 0.38 7.99
CA ILE A 444 17.58 0.80 9.20
C ILE A 444 16.63 -0.29 9.68
N PRO A 445 16.53 -0.58 11.01
CA PRO A 445 15.45 -1.40 11.51
C PRO A 445 14.07 -0.81 11.13
N ALA A 446 13.16 -1.63 10.60
CA ALA A 446 11.83 -1.18 10.17
C ALA A 446 11.09 -0.39 11.26
N ARG A 447 11.24 -0.80 12.54
CA ARG A 447 10.69 -0.04 13.69
C ARG A 447 11.29 1.36 13.86
N GLY A 448 12.47 1.63 13.32
CA GLY A 448 13.10 2.94 13.31
C GLY A 448 12.42 3.92 12.35
N LEU A 449 11.69 3.42 11.33
CA LEU A 449 10.93 4.23 10.39
C LEU A 449 9.54 4.58 10.89
N ILE A 450 8.99 3.80 11.84
CA ILE A 450 7.67 4.06 12.42
C ILE A 450 7.64 5.48 13.01
N GLY A 451 6.71 6.32 12.49
CA GLY A 451 6.55 7.72 12.90
C GLY A 451 7.65 8.68 12.42
N TYR A 452 8.59 8.26 11.58
CA TYR A 452 9.64 9.13 11.08
C TYR A 452 9.23 9.96 9.85
N ARG A 453 8.29 9.48 9.05
CA ARG A 453 7.90 10.13 7.79
C ARG A 453 7.41 11.58 7.98
N THR A 454 6.57 11.80 8.97
CA THR A 454 6.06 13.15 9.29
C THR A 454 7.17 14.08 9.81
N GLU A 455 8.09 13.54 10.62
CA GLU A 455 9.25 14.26 11.13
C GLU A 455 10.22 14.61 9.99
N PHE A 456 10.49 13.67 9.08
CA PHE A 456 11.33 13.85 7.90
C PHE A 456 10.83 14.97 6.99
N LEU A 457 9.53 15.01 6.68
CA LEU A 457 8.94 16.08 5.87
C LEU A 457 9.11 17.46 6.53
N THR A 458 8.99 17.52 7.85
CA THR A 458 9.22 18.77 8.60
C THR A 458 10.69 19.20 8.53
N ASP A 459 11.62 18.25 8.72
CA ASP A 459 13.07 18.51 8.71
C ASP A 459 13.59 18.96 7.35
N THR A 460 12.96 18.45 6.29
CA THR A 460 13.32 18.76 4.90
C THR A 460 12.44 19.86 4.29
N LYS A 461 11.64 20.56 5.11
CA LYS A 461 10.73 21.64 4.67
C LYS A 461 9.74 21.21 3.58
N GLY A 462 9.43 19.90 3.51
CA GLY A 462 8.57 19.30 2.50
C GLY A 462 9.25 18.97 1.16
N GLU A 463 10.56 19.26 1.00
CA GLU A 463 11.30 19.02 -0.25
C GLU A 463 11.96 17.63 -0.29
N GLY A 464 12.11 16.96 0.87
CA GLY A 464 12.75 15.65 0.94
C GLY A 464 11.86 14.51 0.42
N VAL A 465 12.48 13.57 -0.28
CA VAL A 465 11.85 12.33 -0.74
C VAL A 465 12.44 11.18 0.06
N MET A 466 11.59 10.29 0.56
CA MET A 466 11.98 9.13 1.37
C MET A 466 11.29 7.87 0.85
N ASN A 467 12.10 6.85 0.52
CA ASN A 467 11.63 5.56 0.07
C ASN A 467 12.34 4.45 0.83
N SER A 468 11.59 3.45 1.29
CA SER A 468 12.15 2.29 1.96
C SER A 468 11.60 0.98 1.38
N ILE A 469 12.39 -0.08 1.54
CA ILE A 469 12.01 -1.42 1.14
C ILE A 469 12.64 -2.43 2.09
N PHE A 470 11.94 -3.54 2.34
CA PHE A 470 12.49 -4.64 3.13
C PHE A 470 13.76 -5.19 2.47
N ASP A 471 14.85 -5.33 3.26
CA ASP A 471 16.14 -5.87 2.81
C ASP A 471 16.37 -7.29 3.35
N SER A 472 16.36 -7.43 4.68
CA SER A 472 16.75 -8.68 5.34
C SER A 472 16.25 -8.74 6.79
N TYR A 473 16.50 -9.87 7.46
CA TYR A 473 16.42 -9.98 8.91
C TYR A 473 17.84 -9.95 9.49
N GLU A 474 18.10 -9.02 10.41
CA GLU A 474 19.39 -8.92 11.11
C GLU A 474 19.17 -8.99 12.63
N PRO A 475 20.24 -9.31 13.42
CA PRO A 475 20.15 -9.32 14.87
C PRO A 475 19.60 -8.01 15.44
N TYR A 476 18.77 -8.11 16.47
CA TYR A 476 18.12 -6.96 17.11
C TYR A 476 19.13 -5.89 17.58
N LYS A 477 19.00 -4.66 17.06
CA LYS A 477 19.94 -3.53 17.26
C LYS A 477 19.70 -2.71 18.54
N GLY A 478 18.95 -3.24 19.51
CA GLY A 478 18.67 -2.56 20.77
C GLY A 478 17.50 -1.59 20.67
N GLU A 479 17.16 -0.87 21.71
CA GLU A 479 15.98 0.01 21.75
C GLU A 479 16.10 1.22 20.81
N VAL A 480 14.96 1.60 20.23
CA VAL A 480 14.77 2.83 19.43
C VAL A 480 13.78 3.70 20.15
N VAL A 481 14.18 4.92 20.49
CA VAL A 481 13.28 5.92 21.10
C VAL A 481 12.46 6.56 19.98
N ALA A 482 11.14 6.33 19.99
CA ALA A 482 10.25 6.86 18.96
C ALA A 482 9.88 8.32 19.23
N ARG A 483 9.11 8.60 20.28
CA ARG A 483 8.65 9.94 20.64
C ARG A 483 9.19 10.31 22.02
N VAL A 484 9.89 11.44 22.12
CA VAL A 484 10.43 11.96 23.38
C VAL A 484 9.41 12.82 24.13
N ARG A 485 8.48 13.42 23.40
CA ARG A 485 7.45 14.34 23.94
C ARG A 485 6.26 13.57 24.48
N GLY A 486 5.73 13.97 25.66
CA GLY A 486 4.50 13.42 26.22
C GLY A 486 3.24 13.96 25.55
N THR A 487 2.07 13.57 26.02
CA THR A 487 0.77 13.99 25.50
C THR A 487 0.01 14.90 26.49
N ILE A 488 -0.87 15.73 25.92
CA ILE A 488 -1.88 16.46 26.69
C ILE A 488 -3.14 15.60 26.71
N VAL A 489 -3.55 15.20 27.90
CA VAL A 489 -4.66 14.26 28.11
C VAL A 489 -5.82 14.98 28.81
N ALA A 490 -7.04 14.76 28.32
CA ALA A 490 -8.23 15.31 28.96
C ALA A 490 -8.43 14.70 30.36
N PHE A 491 -8.62 15.56 31.37
CA PHE A 491 -8.76 15.18 32.75
C PHE A 491 -10.18 14.71 33.11
N GLU A 492 -11.19 15.22 32.43
CA GLU A 492 -12.60 14.91 32.71
C GLU A 492 -13.41 14.84 31.38
N ALA A 493 -14.60 14.28 31.47
CA ALA A 493 -15.55 14.25 30.37
C ALA A 493 -16.31 15.57 30.25
N GLY A 494 -16.57 16.04 29.06
CA GLY A 494 -17.33 17.26 28.76
C GLY A 494 -17.10 17.76 27.34
N THR A 495 -17.48 18.99 27.09
CA THR A 495 -17.23 19.65 25.80
C THR A 495 -16.09 20.66 25.96
N SER A 496 -15.11 20.63 25.06
CA SER A 496 -13.97 21.55 25.09
C SER A 496 -14.41 23.00 24.85
N ILE A 497 -13.87 23.92 25.62
CA ILE A 497 -14.19 25.35 25.49
C ILE A 497 -12.92 26.18 25.27
N THR A 498 -13.10 27.35 24.65
CA THR A 498 -12.01 28.25 24.28
C THR A 498 -11.07 28.57 25.43
N TYR A 499 -11.60 28.81 26.65
CA TYR A 499 -10.78 29.12 27.82
C TYR A 499 -9.92 27.93 28.29
N GLY A 500 -10.48 26.74 28.34
CA GLY A 500 -9.75 25.52 28.68
C GLY A 500 -8.64 25.20 27.68
N LEU A 501 -8.94 25.32 26.37
CA LEU A 501 -7.97 25.13 25.29
C LEU A 501 -6.87 26.20 25.27
N TYR A 502 -7.20 27.46 25.55
CA TYR A 502 -6.23 28.55 25.64
C TYR A 502 -5.16 28.27 26.70
N ASN A 503 -5.55 27.76 27.86
CA ASN A 503 -4.61 27.36 28.91
C ASN A 503 -3.79 26.10 28.52
N ALA A 504 -4.34 25.24 27.68
CA ALA A 504 -3.68 24.02 27.22
C ALA A 504 -2.64 24.31 26.10
N GLN A 505 -2.90 25.27 25.19
CA GLN A 505 -1.99 25.60 24.10
C GLN A 505 -0.64 26.17 24.56
N ASP A 506 -0.56 26.77 25.77
CA ASP A 506 0.71 27.20 26.36
C ASP A 506 1.62 26.01 26.75
N LYS A 507 1.08 24.81 26.79
CA LYS A 507 1.78 23.57 27.16
C LYS A 507 2.19 22.73 25.97
N GLY A 508 1.62 23.02 24.79
CA GLY A 508 1.94 22.27 23.57
C GLY A 508 0.96 22.51 22.43
N GLU A 509 0.98 21.62 21.47
CA GLU A 509 0.18 21.69 20.26
C GLU A 509 -1.13 20.92 20.43
N LEU A 510 -2.26 21.51 20.05
CA LEU A 510 -3.58 20.89 20.23
C LEU A 510 -4.05 20.13 18.98
N PHE A 511 -4.82 19.07 19.18
CA PHE A 511 -5.44 18.25 18.13
C PHE A 511 -6.94 18.52 17.98
N ILE A 512 -7.54 19.23 18.93
CA ILE A 512 -8.97 19.56 18.95
C ILE A 512 -9.19 21.06 19.07
N GLY A 513 -10.30 21.53 18.50
CA GLY A 513 -10.81 22.89 18.67
C GLY A 513 -11.90 22.97 19.74
N PRO A 514 -12.48 24.16 19.97
CA PRO A 514 -13.61 24.35 20.88
C PRO A 514 -14.88 23.65 20.33
N GLY A 515 -15.76 23.20 21.25
CA GLY A 515 -17.01 22.54 20.92
C GLY A 515 -16.89 21.04 20.63
N VAL A 516 -15.73 20.43 20.89
CA VAL A 516 -15.50 18.99 20.71
C VAL A 516 -15.75 18.27 22.04
N ASP A 517 -16.56 17.21 21.99
CA ASP A 517 -16.77 16.34 23.14
C ASP A 517 -15.50 15.54 23.45
N VAL A 518 -15.13 15.50 24.71
CA VAL A 518 -13.96 14.77 25.22
C VAL A 518 -14.36 13.90 26.41
N TYR A 519 -13.54 12.90 26.69
CA TYR A 519 -13.67 12.05 27.89
C TYR A 519 -12.32 11.92 28.61
N GLU A 520 -12.34 11.54 29.87
CA GLU A 520 -11.13 11.31 30.66
C GLU A 520 -10.23 10.28 29.96
N GLY A 521 -8.94 10.61 29.81
CA GLY A 521 -7.98 9.74 29.11
C GLY A 521 -7.90 9.93 27.59
N MET A 522 -8.75 10.78 26.99
CA MET A 522 -8.63 11.19 25.60
C MET A 522 -7.41 12.09 25.40
N ILE A 523 -6.59 11.83 24.38
CA ILE A 523 -5.44 12.65 24.04
C ILE A 523 -5.92 13.81 23.18
N VAL A 524 -5.66 15.02 23.61
CA VAL A 524 -6.14 16.26 23.00
C VAL A 524 -5.00 17.14 22.45
N GLY A 525 -3.74 16.72 22.67
CA GLY A 525 -2.59 17.45 22.17
C GLY A 525 -1.26 16.77 22.45
N LEU A 526 -0.18 17.35 21.92
CA LEU A 526 1.20 16.97 22.12
C LEU A 526 1.84 17.95 23.13
N ASN A 527 2.36 17.41 24.24
CA ASN A 527 3.03 18.24 25.27
C ASN A 527 4.40 18.72 24.75
N SER A 528 4.82 19.92 25.10
CA SER A 528 6.17 20.41 24.84
C SER A 528 7.25 19.73 25.69
N ARG A 529 6.86 19.05 26.78
CA ARG A 529 7.75 18.29 27.67
C ARG A 529 7.64 16.78 27.44
N GLY A 530 8.58 16.01 28.00
CA GLY A 530 8.63 14.55 27.87
C GLY A 530 7.56 13.77 28.64
N GLU A 531 6.86 14.40 29.59
CA GLU A 531 5.86 13.74 30.43
C GLU A 531 4.44 14.03 29.93
N ASP A 532 3.53 13.10 30.16
CA ASP A 532 2.11 13.30 29.91
C ASP A 532 1.52 14.32 30.89
N LEU A 533 0.61 15.15 30.41
CA LEU A 533 0.01 16.20 31.17
C LEU A 533 -1.51 16.13 31.11
N SER A 534 -2.15 15.83 32.22
CA SER A 534 -3.62 15.85 32.33
C SER A 534 -4.12 17.29 32.56
N ILE A 535 -4.97 17.78 31.62
CA ILE A 535 -5.52 19.14 31.65
C ILE A 535 -7.05 19.10 31.53
N ASN A 536 -7.73 19.97 32.25
CA ASN A 536 -9.16 20.20 32.08
C ASN A 536 -9.40 21.19 30.92
N VAL A 537 -9.77 20.65 29.73
CA VAL A 537 -10.08 21.45 28.53
C VAL A 537 -11.55 21.93 28.53
N CYS A 538 -12.37 21.46 29.46
CA CYS A 538 -13.78 21.85 29.62
C CYS A 538 -13.95 22.96 30.67
N LYS A 539 -12.85 23.49 31.24
CA LYS A 539 -12.87 24.47 32.32
C LYS A 539 -13.40 25.81 31.87
N GLU A 540 -14.47 26.30 32.47
CA GLU A 540 -15.04 27.63 32.27
C GLU A 540 -14.22 28.72 32.94
N LYS A 541 -14.26 29.93 32.38
CA LYS A 541 -13.72 31.13 33.03
C LYS A 541 -14.63 31.50 34.20
N HIS A 542 -14.15 31.38 35.45
CA HIS A 542 -14.90 31.91 36.59
C HIS A 542 -14.97 33.44 36.47
N LEU A 543 -16.18 33.96 36.37
CA LEU A 543 -16.45 35.38 36.45
C LEU A 543 -16.18 35.85 37.86
N THR A 544 -15.08 36.55 38.12
CA THR A 544 -14.83 37.24 39.38
C THR A 544 -15.42 38.65 39.32
N ASN A 545 -16.21 39.05 40.35
CA ASN A 545 -16.90 40.32 40.47
C ASN A 545 -15.96 41.53 40.69
N THR A 546 -14.82 41.63 40.03
CA THR A 546 -13.90 42.76 40.17
C THR A 546 -13.68 43.43 38.80
N ARG A 547 -13.98 44.73 38.82
CA ARG A 547 -13.81 45.80 37.85
C ARG A 547 -12.65 45.61 36.84
N ALA A 548 -12.83 44.89 35.80
CA ALA A 548 -12.04 44.97 34.56
C ALA A 548 -12.90 44.53 33.38
N SER A 549 -14.04 45.19 33.19
CA SER A 549 -14.96 44.97 32.04
C SER A 549 -14.44 45.63 30.73
N GLY A 550 -13.18 46.06 30.69
CA GLY A 550 -12.60 46.80 29.57
C GLY A 550 -11.49 46.10 28.81
N SER A 551 -11.04 44.94 29.23
CA SER A 551 -9.94 44.21 28.52
C SER A 551 -10.21 42.69 28.42
N ASP A 552 -11.36 42.31 27.92
CA ASP A 552 -11.51 40.96 27.37
C ASP A 552 -10.88 40.96 25.98
N ASP A 553 -9.54 40.87 25.94
CA ASP A 553 -8.83 40.53 24.68
C ASP A 553 -9.39 39.18 24.23
N ALA A 554 -9.79 39.13 22.95
CA ALA A 554 -10.29 37.91 22.35
C ALA A 554 -9.21 36.83 22.47
N LEU A 555 -9.54 35.70 23.11
CA LEU A 555 -8.63 34.57 23.26
C LEU A 555 -8.35 33.98 21.87
N HIS A 556 -7.14 34.15 21.38
CA HIS A 556 -6.70 33.58 20.10
C HIS A 556 -6.20 32.15 20.31
N LEU A 557 -6.85 31.20 19.65
CA LEU A 557 -6.40 29.81 19.57
C LEU A 557 -5.63 29.59 18.27
N VAL A 558 -4.50 28.92 18.36
CA VAL A 558 -3.80 28.39 17.20
C VAL A 558 -4.66 27.26 16.60
N PRO A 559 -4.80 27.20 15.27
CA PRO A 559 -5.54 26.11 14.62
C PRO A 559 -5.02 24.74 15.07
N PRO A 560 -5.89 23.80 15.45
CA PRO A 560 -5.47 22.48 15.88
C PRO A 560 -4.87 21.67 14.74
N ILE A 561 -3.93 20.79 15.06
CA ILE A 561 -3.37 19.83 14.11
C ILE A 561 -4.44 18.80 13.78
N GLN A 562 -4.79 18.68 12.50
CA GLN A 562 -5.71 17.66 12.01
C GLN A 562 -5.03 16.29 12.00
N MET A 563 -5.56 15.35 12.78
CA MET A 563 -5.08 13.97 12.82
C MET A 563 -5.79 13.13 11.74
N SER A 564 -5.06 12.77 10.67
CA SER A 564 -5.48 11.68 9.77
C SER A 564 -5.24 10.33 10.45
N LEU A 565 -5.80 9.26 9.88
CA LEU A 565 -5.59 7.90 10.39
C LEU A 565 -4.10 7.53 10.43
N GLU A 566 -3.37 7.81 9.37
CA GLU A 566 -1.93 7.54 9.25
C GLU A 566 -1.15 8.31 10.33
N LYS A 567 -1.37 9.62 10.43
CA LYS A 567 -0.73 10.44 11.47
C LYS A 567 -1.06 9.94 12.88
N ALA A 568 -2.28 9.49 13.11
CA ALA A 568 -2.70 8.96 14.39
C ALA A 568 -1.96 7.66 14.74
N ILE A 569 -1.84 6.73 13.77
CA ILE A 569 -1.14 5.46 13.92
C ILE A 569 0.37 5.69 14.15
N GLU A 570 0.99 6.59 13.38
CA GLU A 570 2.40 6.96 13.55
C GLU A 570 2.69 7.64 14.90
N PHE A 571 1.71 8.40 15.41
CA PHE A 571 1.86 9.21 16.61
C PHE A 571 1.84 8.40 17.90
N ILE A 572 0.97 7.39 18.01
CA ILE A 572 0.70 6.69 19.26
C ILE A 572 1.90 5.87 19.77
N GLN A 573 2.00 5.77 21.11
CA GLN A 573 2.95 4.91 21.82
C GLN A 573 2.30 3.62 22.34
N ASP A 574 3.08 2.77 22.99
CA ASP A 574 2.62 1.45 23.47
C ASP A 574 1.49 1.51 24.50
N ASP A 575 1.37 2.61 25.25
CA ASP A 575 0.32 2.87 26.24
C ASP A 575 -0.90 3.62 25.66
N GLU A 576 -0.92 3.84 24.34
CA GLU A 576 -1.93 4.61 23.62
C GLU A 576 -2.67 3.75 22.58
N LEU A 577 -3.85 4.20 22.19
CA LEU A 577 -4.69 3.58 21.18
C LEU A 577 -5.30 4.65 20.28
N VAL A 578 -5.57 4.27 19.02
CA VAL A 578 -6.43 5.04 18.12
C VAL A 578 -7.85 4.47 18.18
N GLU A 579 -8.82 5.31 18.49
CA GLU A 579 -10.23 5.02 18.37
C GLU A 579 -10.69 5.43 16.97
N VAL A 580 -11.01 4.43 16.16
CA VAL A 580 -11.43 4.59 14.76
C VAL A 580 -12.94 4.40 14.67
N THR A 581 -13.64 5.41 14.18
CA THR A 581 -15.08 5.37 13.96
C THR A 581 -15.41 5.92 12.56
N PRO A 582 -16.59 5.68 12.01
CA PRO A 582 -16.96 6.19 10.67
C PRO A 582 -16.80 7.70 10.50
N LYS A 583 -16.99 8.48 11.58
CA LYS A 583 -16.96 9.95 11.54
C LYS A 583 -15.74 10.58 12.19
N SER A 584 -15.06 9.87 13.10
CA SER A 584 -14.03 10.44 13.95
C SER A 584 -12.82 9.53 14.10
N ILE A 585 -11.65 10.14 14.25
CA ILE A 585 -10.40 9.50 14.65
C ILE A 585 -9.98 10.18 15.94
N ARG A 586 -9.91 9.43 17.03
CA ARG A 586 -9.55 9.95 18.36
C ARG A 586 -8.37 9.18 18.92
N LEU A 587 -7.52 9.87 19.62
CA LEU A 587 -6.39 9.26 20.34
C LEU A 587 -6.77 9.13 21.82
N ARG A 588 -6.38 8.01 22.44
CA ARG A 588 -6.65 7.81 23.86
C ARG A 588 -5.55 7.01 24.56
N LYS A 589 -5.46 7.16 25.85
CA LYS A 589 -4.66 6.25 26.69
C LYS A 589 -5.36 4.90 26.85
N LYS A 590 -4.60 3.82 26.99
CA LYS A 590 -5.13 2.48 27.30
C LYS A 590 -5.88 2.50 28.62
N ILE A 591 -5.29 3.08 29.65
CA ILE A 591 -5.90 3.30 30.96
C ILE A 591 -6.51 4.70 30.95
N LEU A 592 -7.84 4.80 31.05
CA LEU A 592 -8.54 6.09 30.98
C LEU A 592 -8.45 6.88 32.29
N ASP A 593 -8.59 6.20 33.43
CA ASP A 593 -8.54 6.84 34.75
C ASP A 593 -7.15 7.40 35.05
N THR A 594 -7.09 8.69 35.39
CA THR A 594 -5.84 9.42 35.64
C THR A 594 -5.07 8.87 36.83
N LYS A 595 -5.79 8.50 37.92
CA LYS A 595 -5.15 7.99 39.14
C LYS A 595 -4.58 6.59 38.93
N GLU A 596 -5.25 5.79 38.11
CA GLU A 596 -4.78 4.45 37.76
C GLU A 596 -3.54 4.53 36.87
N ARG A 597 -3.49 5.45 35.87
CA ARG A 597 -2.29 5.73 35.08
C ARG A 597 -1.09 6.09 35.94
N GLU A 598 -1.27 7.05 36.89
CA GLU A 598 -0.19 7.44 37.78
C GLU A 598 0.30 6.29 38.68
N ARG A 599 -0.61 5.43 39.14
CA ARG A 599 -0.24 4.25 39.94
C ARG A 599 0.54 3.23 39.10
N SER A 600 0.11 2.99 37.85
CA SER A 600 0.79 2.08 36.92
C SER A 600 2.20 2.58 36.61
N ALA A 601 2.35 3.87 36.27
CA ALA A 601 3.65 4.49 36.03
C ALA A 601 4.62 4.37 37.20
N ARG A 602 4.13 4.58 38.46
CA ARG A 602 4.94 4.41 39.66
C ARG A 602 5.35 2.95 39.95
N ARG A 603 4.58 1.96 39.45
CA ARG A 603 4.93 0.53 39.59
C ARG A 603 6.02 0.15 38.57
N SER A 604 5.90 0.56 37.32
CA SER A 604 6.91 0.29 36.29
C SER A 604 8.27 0.96 36.52
N MET A 605 8.31 2.07 37.30
CA MET A 605 9.57 2.68 37.74
C MET A 605 10.27 1.94 38.89
N LYS A 606 9.58 1.00 39.56
CA LYS A 606 10.12 0.23 40.68
C LYS A 606 10.57 -1.18 40.30
N GLU A 607 10.12 -1.66 39.14
CA GLU A 607 10.59 -2.88 38.47
C GLU A 607 11.78 -2.57 37.55
#